data_bfc4c99007236c5b77057820c47d8ce5
#
_entry.id   bfc4c99007236c5b77057820c47d8ce5
#
_cell.length_a   1.000
_cell.length_b   1.000
_cell.length_c   1.000
_cell.angle_alpha   90.00
_cell.angle_beta   90.00
_cell.angle_gamma   90.00
#
_symmetry.space_group_name_H-M   'P 1'
#
loop_
_entity.id
_entity.type
_entity.pdbx_description
1 polymer ?
#
loop_
_entity_poly.entity_id
_entity_poly.type
_entity_poly.pdbx_seq_one_letter_code
_entity_poly.pdbx_strand_id
1 'polypeptide(L)'
;MIRRSLQWRIALMTSLLIAVSCITMMVLLGGSGLRRMEEIGKNIEALELRLHSKDATSGDSASAAPRVPSDASLHLTPEETPQASFNPQGLSHEKNLTIVIDEAQAQFTLTNWYVTAGVTLLSGIIAYFVSGRALRPLEDFSSQIEKVQLTNLENMHVSTDTLIEFRSIADSFNDMLDRLHVAFAAQRQFTGNAAHEMRTPLALLQMRLDAFTEEHPDTDEALTQLVISLREQTERLSKTVTILLEMSSAQHIPRTDHVWLLPMLEEIVADLTPLAEQKHVTLSFGGDDVSLLASDRLLSRLFFNLTENAIKYNHPGGSVLLSVTGADDIAVTLKDTGFGIPEEDWETIFQPFYRLDSSRSRQQGGVGLGLALAGEIVKLHNGTIRVVKSSSAGTTLRVTLPFSS
;
A
#
# COMPACT_ATOMS: atom_id res chain seq x y z
N MET A 1 -9.77 2.20 -1.19
CA MET A 1 -11.14 1.67 -1.27
C MET A 1 -11.33 0.29 -0.61
N ILE A 2 -10.38 -0.63 -0.68
CA ILE A 2 -10.47 -2.00 -0.13
C ILE A 2 -10.45 -2.04 1.42
N ARG A 3 -9.79 -1.10 2.10
CA ARG A 3 -9.66 -1.05 3.57
C ARG A 3 -10.98 -0.81 4.31
N ARG A 4 -11.85 0.08 3.81
CA ARG A 4 -13.19 0.29 4.39
C ARG A 4 -14.10 -0.94 4.26
N SER A 5 -13.86 -1.80 3.26
CA SER A 5 -14.65 -3.01 3.03
C SER A 5 -14.40 -4.10 4.09
N LEU A 6 -13.19 -4.24 4.62
CA LEU A 6 -12.86 -5.30 5.60
C LEU A 6 -13.44 -4.98 6.99
N GLN A 7 -13.28 -3.75 7.48
CA GLN A 7 -13.91 -3.30 8.73
C GLN A 7 -15.43 -3.44 8.67
N TRP A 8 -16.04 -3.01 7.56
CA TRP A 8 -17.48 -3.15 7.32
C TRP A 8 -17.91 -4.62 7.27
N ARG A 9 -17.13 -5.48 6.64
CA ARG A 9 -17.43 -6.93 6.57
C ARG A 9 -17.36 -7.58 7.94
N ILE A 10 -16.34 -7.29 8.74
CA ILE A 10 -16.19 -7.83 10.10
C ILE A 10 -17.33 -7.30 10.98
N ALA A 11 -17.61 -6.00 10.97
CA ALA A 11 -18.68 -5.41 11.73
C ALA A 11 -20.07 -5.96 11.32
N LEU A 12 -20.29 -6.20 10.03
CA LEU A 12 -21.53 -6.76 9.51
C LEU A 12 -21.67 -8.24 9.87
N MET A 13 -20.58 -9.03 9.79
CA MET A 13 -20.60 -10.43 10.19
C MET A 13 -20.82 -10.60 11.70
N THR A 14 -20.17 -9.81 12.54
CA THR A 14 -20.36 -9.85 13.99
C THR A 14 -21.76 -9.38 14.38
N SER A 15 -22.27 -8.32 13.75
CA SER A 15 -23.63 -7.84 13.95
C SER A 15 -24.68 -8.88 13.52
N LEU A 16 -24.47 -9.55 12.38
CA LEU A 16 -25.33 -10.62 11.90
C LEU A 16 -25.34 -11.82 12.86
N LEU A 17 -24.17 -12.22 13.36
CA LEU A 17 -24.03 -13.33 14.30
C LEU A 17 -24.74 -13.04 15.63
N ILE A 18 -24.64 -11.81 16.13
CA ILE A 18 -25.35 -11.36 17.33
C ILE A 18 -26.85 -11.30 17.07
N ALA A 19 -27.29 -10.81 15.90
CA ALA A 19 -28.71 -10.78 15.54
C ALA A 19 -29.30 -12.21 15.50
N VAL A 20 -28.61 -13.17 14.86
CA VAL A 20 -29.04 -14.57 14.81
C VAL A 20 -29.10 -15.18 16.22
N SER A 21 -28.09 -14.91 17.08
CA SER A 21 -28.07 -15.36 18.46
C SER A 21 -29.21 -14.77 19.27
N CYS A 22 -29.50 -13.47 19.12
CA CYS A 22 -30.61 -12.81 19.80
C CYS A 22 -31.98 -13.33 19.33
N ILE A 23 -32.14 -13.57 18.03
CA ILE A 23 -33.37 -14.13 17.45
C ILE A 23 -33.60 -15.57 17.95
N THR A 24 -32.56 -16.41 17.96
CA THR A 24 -32.68 -17.76 18.51
C THR A 24 -33.01 -17.76 19.98
N MET A 25 -32.40 -16.89 20.76
CA MET A 25 -32.70 -16.76 22.19
C MET A 25 -34.16 -16.25 22.42
N MET A 26 -34.62 -15.31 21.60
CA MET A 26 -35.99 -14.81 21.64
C MET A 26 -37.03 -15.91 21.32
N VAL A 27 -36.79 -16.75 20.31
CA VAL A 27 -37.61 -17.88 19.93
C VAL A 27 -37.70 -18.91 21.06
N LEU A 28 -36.51 -19.23 21.66
CA LEU A 28 -36.47 -20.18 22.81
C LEU A 28 -37.17 -19.64 24.05
N LEU A 29 -36.94 -18.38 24.40
CA LEU A 29 -37.59 -17.77 25.56
C LEU A 29 -39.10 -17.55 25.34
N GLY A 30 -39.48 -17.10 24.12
CA GLY A 30 -40.90 -16.95 23.76
C GLY A 30 -41.64 -18.29 23.78
N GLY A 31 -41.05 -19.35 23.19
CA GLY A 31 -41.64 -20.70 23.22
C GLY A 31 -41.73 -21.31 24.61
N SER A 32 -40.80 -21.04 25.52
CA SER A 32 -40.83 -21.50 26.91
C SER A 32 -41.82 -20.68 27.75
N GLY A 33 -41.93 -19.38 27.50
CA GLY A 33 -42.89 -18.49 28.16
C GLY A 33 -44.34 -18.85 27.81
N LEU A 34 -44.64 -19.10 26.54
CA LEU A 34 -45.93 -19.54 26.05
C LEU A 34 -46.38 -20.87 26.68
N ARG A 35 -45.51 -21.87 26.75
CA ARG A 35 -45.81 -23.18 27.38
C ARG A 35 -46.11 -23.04 28.87
N ARG A 36 -45.39 -22.18 29.58
CA ARG A 36 -45.66 -21.93 31.02
C ARG A 36 -46.96 -21.21 31.23
N MET A 37 -47.32 -20.23 30.39
CA MET A 37 -48.60 -19.55 30.46
C MET A 37 -49.77 -20.49 30.16
N GLU A 38 -49.64 -21.38 29.17
CA GLU A 38 -50.65 -22.40 28.87
C GLU A 38 -50.82 -23.41 30.03
N GLU A 39 -49.70 -23.80 30.69
CA GLU A 39 -49.72 -24.68 31.86
C GLU A 39 -50.37 -23.99 33.07
N ILE A 40 -50.12 -22.70 33.30
CA ILE A 40 -50.76 -21.90 34.35
C ILE A 40 -52.29 -21.79 34.07
N GLY A 41 -52.66 -21.51 32.81
CA GLY A 41 -54.05 -21.46 32.40
C GLY A 41 -54.79 -22.75 32.67
N LYS A 42 -54.21 -23.91 32.30
CA LYS A 42 -54.81 -25.22 32.59
C LYS A 42 -54.89 -25.54 34.09
N ASN A 43 -53.91 -25.10 34.87
CA ASN A 43 -53.94 -25.26 36.32
C ASN A 43 -55.00 -24.41 37.00
N ILE A 44 -55.25 -23.19 36.52
CA ILE A 44 -56.30 -22.31 37.01
C ILE A 44 -57.69 -22.91 36.70
N GLU A 45 -57.88 -23.36 35.44
CA GLU A 45 -59.13 -24.02 35.01
C GLU A 45 -59.43 -25.32 35.85
N ALA A 46 -58.38 -26.13 36.09
CA ALA A 46 -58.50 -27.32 36.95
C ALA A 46 -58.83 -26.96 38.42
N LEU A 47 -58.31 -25.84 38.90
CA LEU A 47 -58.63 -25.35 40.27
C LEU A 47 -60.05 -24.83 40.36
N GLU A 48 -60.55 -24.10 39.35
CA GLU A 48 -61.97 -23.64 39.31
C GLU A 48 -62.95 -24.84 39.25
N LEU A 49 -62.62 -25.87 38.39
CA LEU A 49 -63.43 -27.08 38.36
C LEU A 49 -63.48 -27.80 39.70
N ARG A 50 -62.37 -27.86 40.45
CA ARG A 50 -62.31 -28.43 41.80
C ARG A 50 -63.13 -27.59 42.86
N LEU A 51 -63.10 -26.27 42.75
CA LEU A 51 -63.88 -25.42 43.62
C LEU A 51 -65.37 -25.61 43.36
N HIS A 52 -65.81 -25.61 42.10
CA HIS A 52 -67.20 -25.85 41.75
C HIS A 52 -67.69 -27.25 42.12
N SER A 53 -66.83 -28.29 42.04
CA SER A 53 -67.14 -29.66 42.48
C SER A 53 -67.24 -29.76 43.98
N LYS A 54 -66.50 -28.92 44.73
CA LYS A 54 -66.59 -28.89 46.23
C LYS A 54 -67.80 -28.14 46.72
N ASP A 55 -68.26 -27.10 46.06
CA ASP A 55 -69.53 -26.44 46.39
C ASP A 55 -70.71 -27.34 46.05
N ALA A 56 -70.65 -28.15 45.01
CA ALA A 56 -71.69 -29.12 44.70
C ALA A 56 -71.80 -30.29 45.71
N THR A 57 -70.71 -30.60 46.41
CA THR A 57 -70.71 -31.68 47.45
C THR A 57 -70.94 -31.19 48.87
N SER A 58 -70.91 -29.85 49.14
CA SER A 58 -71.18 -29.29 50.44
C SER A 58 -72.63 -28.89 50.63
N GLY A 59 -73.50 -29.09 49.63
CA GLY A 59 -74.92 -28.84 49.69
C GLY A 59 -75.81 -29.97 50.28
N ASP A 60 -75.18 -31.13 50.65
CA ASP A 60 -75.95 -32.29 51.07
C ASP A 60 -75.51 -32.86 52.43
N SER A 61 -75.56 -32.00 53.47
CA SER A 61 -75.52 -32.52 54.86
C SER A 61 -76.07 -31.52 55.87
N ALA A 62 -77.34 -31.43 55.99
CA ALA A 62 -78.04 -31.11 57.28
C ALA A 62 -79.54 -31.31 57.12
N SER A 63 -80.12 -32.39 57.59
CA SER A 63 -81.11 -32.45 58.63
C SER A 63 -81.78 -33.80 58.64
N ALA A 64 -81.64 -34.45 59.76
CA ALA A 64 -82.31 -35.69 60.14
C ALA A 64 -83.78 -35.50 60.55
N ALA A 65 -84.62 -36.37 60.01
CA ALA A 65 -85.81 -37.08 60.56
C ALA A 65 -86.79 -36.40 61.53
N PRO A 66 -88.02 -36.89 61.75
CA PRO A 66 -88.69 -38.12 61.28
C PRO A 66 -90.20 -38.03 60.99
N ARG A 67 -90.84 -39.17 60.55
CA ARG A 67 -92.21 -39.73 60.67
C ARG A 67 -93.32 -39.30 59.72
N VAL A 68 -93.69 -40.19 58.87
CA VAL A 68 -94.89 -40.91 58.43
C VAL A 68 -96.22 -40.53 59.14
N PRO A 69 -97.49 -40.62 58.57
CA PRO A 69 -97.90 -41.55 57.50
C PRO A 69 -98.97 -41.03 56.47
N SER A 70 -99.11 -41.84 55.46
CA SER A 70 -100.31 -42.37 54.80
C SER A 70 -101.26 -41.46 53.97
N ASP A 71 -101.46 -42.10 52.89
CA ASP A 71 -102.64 -42.13 52.03
C ASP A 71 -102.77 -41.19 50.80
N ALA A 72 -102.78 -41.95 49.75
CA ALA A 72 -103.71 -41.89 48.65
C ALA A 72 -103.47 -40.95 47.44
N SER A 73 -103.39 -41.70 46.41
CA SER A 73 -103.90 -41.48 45.06
C SER A 73 -103.19 -40.54 44.08
N LEU A 74 -102.57 -41.28 43.10
CA LEU A 74 -102.63 -41.05 41.66
C LEU A 74 -102.99 -39.65 41.17
N HIS A 75 -102.03 -39.10 40.42
CA HIS A 75 -102.28 -38.66 39.04
C HIS A 75 -100.98 -38.48 38.28
N LEU A 76 -100.88 -39.14 37.14
CA LEU A 76 -99.86 -38.98 36.10
C LEU A 76 -100.17 -37.65 35.33
N THR A 77 -99.13 -36.88 35.06
CA THR A 77 -98.92 -36.06 33.83
C THR A 77 -97.47 -35.56 33.74
N PRO A 78 -96.98 -35.11 32.56
CA PRO A 78 -95.71 -35.58 32.04
C PRO A 78 -94.57 -34.52 32.08
N GLU A 79 -93.43 -35.10 31.92
CA GLU A 79 -92.24 -34.46 31.29
C GLU A 79 -91.97 -32.95 31.53
N GLU A 80 -91.10 -32.64 32.48
CA GLU A 80 -90.27 -31.44 32.42
C GLU A 80 -88.83 -31.85 32.49
N THR A 81 -88.18 -31.72 31.34
CA THR A 81 -86.75 -31.72 31.18
C THR A 81 -86.10 -30.63 32.05
N PRO A 82 -85.06 -30.94 32.81
CA PRO A 82 -84.30 -29.89 33.50
C PRO A 82 -83.63 -28.96 32.45
N GLN A 83 -84.21 -27.79 32.31
CA GLN A 83 -83.43 -26.69 31.66
C GLN A 83 -82.26 -26.40 32.53
N ALA A 84 -81.05 -26.81 31.99
CA ALA A 84 -79.75 -26.32 32.45
C ALA A 84 -79.83 -24.80 32.33
N SER A 85 -79.88 -24.10 33.41
CA SER A 85 -79.79 -22.64 33.47
C SER A 85 -78.45 -22.23 32.96
N PHE A 86 -78.36 -21.79 31.70
CA PHE A 86 -77.24 -21.21 31.09
C PHE A 86 -76.90 -19.92 31.85
N ASN A 87 -75.79 -19.96 32.62
CA ASN A 87 -75.27 -18.81 33.35
C ASN A 87 -74.40 -17.94 32.43
N PRO A 88 -74.89 -16.80 31.94
CA PRO A 88 -74.11 -15.98 30.99
C PRO A 88 -72.95 -15.25 31.65
N GLN A 89 -72.78 -15.32 32.97
CA GLN A 89 -71.69 -14.71 33.68
C GLN A 89 -70.34 -15.52 33.57
N GLY A 90 -70.39 -16.84 33.40
CA GLY A 90 -69.23 -17.67 33.23
C GLY A 90 -68.52 -17.41 31.87
N LEU A 91 -69.25 -17.24 30.80
CA LEU A 91 -68.73 -16.93 29.45
C LEU A 91 -68.09 -15.55 29.36
N SER A 92 -68.52 -14.59 30.18
CA SER A 92 -67.91 -13.24 30.19
C SER A 92 -66.52 -13.23 30.90
N HIS A 93 -66.34 -14.11 31.91
CA HIS A 93 -65.10 -14.19 32.67
C HIS A 93 -63.99 -14.91 31.82
N GLU A 94 -64.31 -15.97 31.13
CA GLU A 94 -63.42 -16.73 30.28
C GLU A 94 -62.92 -15.89 29.06
N LYS A 95 -63.86 -15.14 28.44
CA LYS A 95 -63.47 -14.19 27.37
C LYS A 95 -62.59 -13.06 27.86
N ASN A 96 -62.85 -12.53 29.06
CA ASN A 96 -62.02 -11.47 29.63
C ASN A 96 -60.64 -11.98 30.00
N LEU A 97 -60.42 -13.23 30.43
CA LEU A 97 -59.16 -13.82 30.78
C LEU A 97 -58.32 -14.08 29.54
N THR A 98 -58.93 -14.58 28.45
CA THR A 98 -58.25 -14.79 27.17
C THR A 98 -57.77 -13.49 26.54
N ILE A 99 -58.57 -12.41 26.59
CA ILE A 99 -58.19 -11.08 26.08
C ILE A 99 -57.00 -10.52 26.87
N VAL A 100 -56.98 -10.64 28.19
CA VAL A 100 -55.85 -10.16 29.03
C VAL A 100 -54.56 -10.94 28.76
N ILE A 101 -54.67 -12.25 28.52
CA ILE A 101 -53.50 -13.09 28.16
C ILE A 101 -52.95 -12.72 26.79
N ASP A 102 -53.83 -12.51 25.79
CA ASP A 102 -53.40 -12.13 24.42
C ASP A 102 -52.79 -10.74 24.42
N GLU A 103 -53.31 -9.77 25.19
CA GLU A 103 -52.75 -8.43 25.29
C GLU A 103 -51.38 -8.42 25.99
N ALA A 104 -51.23 -9.21 27.05
CA ALA A 104 -49.94 -9.40 27.74
C ALA A 104 -48.88 -10.08 26.83
N GLN A 105 -49.28 -11.07 26.02
CA GLN A 105 -48.41 -11.71 25.02
C GLN A 105 -47.99 -10.74 23.93
N ALA A 106 -48.90 -9.93 23.43
CA ALA A 106 -48.59 -8.94 22.41
C ALA A 106 -47.57 -7.90 22.91
N GLN A 107 -47.79 -7.37 24.13
CA GLN A 107 -46.84 -6.44 24.75
C GLN A 107 -45.47 -7.06 25.04
N PHE A 108 -45.44 -8.30 25.50
CA PHE A 108 -44.19 -9.03 25.74
C PHE A 108 -43.41 -9.26 24.46
N THR A 109 -44.10 -9.61 23.36
CA THR A 109 -43.48 -9.83 22.03
C THR A 109 -42.92 -8.53 21.48
N LEU A 110 -43.67 -7.43 21.55
CA LEU A 110 -43.23 -6.12 21.13
C LEU A 110 -41.98 -5.65 21.91
N THR A 111 -42.03 -5.78 23.25
CA THR A 111 -40.88 -5.41 24.09
C THR A 111 -39.63 -6.21 23.76
N ASN A 112 -39.76 -7.51 23.54
CA ASN A 112 -38.63 -8.36 23.12
C ASN A 112 -38.05 -7.95 21.77
N TRP A 113 -38.91 -7.56 20.80
CA TRP A 113 -38.41 -7.05 19.51
C TRP A 113 -37.64 -5.74 19.65
N TYR A 114 -38.11 -4.80 20.47
CA TYR A 114 -37.38 -3.55 20.73
C TYR A 114 -36.05 -3.79 21.44
N VAL A 115 -36.00 -4.67 22.43
CA VAL A 115 -34.75 -5.04 23.13
C VAL A 115 -33.78 -5.72 22.18
N THR A 116 -34.25 -6.66 21.36
CA THR A 116 -33.41 -7.36 20.38
C THR A 116 -32.86 -6.40 19.36
N ALA A 117 -33.68 -5.50 18.83
CA ALA A 117 -33.25 -4.48 17.88
C ALA A 117 -32.19 -3.54 18.52
N GLY A 118 -32.42 -3.08 19.73
CA GLY A 118 -31.47 -2.23 20.47
C GLY A 118 -30.14 -2.89 20.75
N VAL A 119 -30.16 -4.14 21.22
CA VAL A 119 -28.92 -4.92 21.47
C VAL A 119 -28.16 -5.16 20.19
N THR A 120 -28.83 -5.51 19.08
CA THR A 120 -28.20 -5.76 17.79
C THR A 120 -27.57 -4.48 17.26
N LEU A 121 -28.22 -3.35 17.36
CA LEU A 121 -27.69 -2.06 16.88
C LEU A 121 -26.52 -1.60 17.73
N LEU A 122 -26.62 -1.70 19.05
CA LEU A 122 -25.54 -1.34 19.97
C LEU A 122 -24.30 -2.23 19.76
N SER A 123 -24.49 -3.54 19.60
CA SER A 123 -23.38 -4.47 19.34
C SER A 123 -22.72 -4.25 17.99
N GLY A 124 -23.50 -3.85 16.95
CA GLY A 124 -22.95 -3.45 15.65
C GLY A 124 -22.04 -2.20 15.76
N ILE A 125 -22.47 -1.21 16.52
CA ILE A 125 -21.68 -0.01 16.80
C ILE A 125 -20.37 -0.37 17.53
N ILE A 126 -20.47 -1.15 18.61
CA ILE A 126 -19.30 -1.59 19.38
C ILE A 126 -18.35 -2.40 18.50
N ALA A 127 -18.86 -3.35 17.72
CA ALA A 127 -18.06 -4.16 16.81
C ALA A 127 -17.32 -3.31 15.76
N TYR A 128 -17.96 -2.27 15.23
CA TYR A 128 -17.36 -1.33 14.30
C TYR A 128 -16.16 -0.59 14.93
N PHE A 129 -16.33 -0.04 16.13
CA PHE A 129 -15.26 0.69 16.84
C PHE A 129 -14.11 -0.25 17.25
N VAL A 130 -14.43 -1.42 17.80
CA VAL A 130 -13.43 -2.42 18.22
C VAL A 130 -12.63 -2.93 17.01
N SER A 131 -13.31 -3.28 15.91
CA SER A 131 -12.67 -3.71 14.67
C SER A 131 -11.75 -2.63 14.10
N GLY A 132 -12.20 -1.35 14.11
CA GLY A 132 -11.39 -0.24 13.64
C GLY A 132 -10.11 -0.04 14.47
N ARG A 133 -10.24 -0.16 15.81
CA ARG A 133 -9.06 -0.05 16.68
C ARG A 133 -8.13 -1.26 16.58
N ALA A 134 -8.63 -2.46 16.43
CA ALA A 134 -7.85 -3.68 16.32
C ALA A 134 -7.06 -3.77 14.99
N LEU A 135 -7.55 -3.12 13.92
CA LEU A 135 -6.90 -3.14 12.60
C LEU A 135 -5.92 -1.97 12.37
N ARG A 136 -5.93 -0.94 13.21
CA ARG A 136 -5.00 0.20 13.10
C ARG A 136 -3.53 -0.21 13.05
N PRO A 137 -3.02 -1.07 13.94
CA PRO A 137 -1.62 -1.48 13.92
C PRO A 137 -1.19 -2.12 12.60
N LEU A 138 -2.10 -2.85 11.94
CA LEU A 138 -1.85 -3.45 10.63
C LEU A 138 -1.78 -2.40 9.51
N GLU A 139 -2.60 -1.35 9.60
CA GLU A 139 -2.55 -0.23 8.66
C GLU A 139 -1.25 0.56 8.81
N ASP A 140 -0.83 0.83 10.05
CA ASP A 140 0.42 1.51 10.34
C ASP A 140 1.62 0.68 9.89
N PHE A 141 1.63 -0.63 10.15
CA PHE A 141 2.64 -1.56 9.67
C PHE A 141 2.73 -1.58 8.14
N SER A 142 1.58 -1.70 7.45
CA SER A 142 1.54 -1.66 5.98
C SER A 142 2.07 -0.34 5.41
N SER A 143 1.75 0.79 6.06
CA SER A 143 2.25 2.10 5.62
C SER A 143 3.74 2.29 5.83
N GLN A 144 4.30 1.68 6.89
CA GLN A 144 5.74 1.69 7.14
C GLN A 144 6.48 0.83 6.10
N ILE A 145 5.95 -0.37 5.78
CA ILE A 145 6.53 -1.22 4.72
C ILE A 145 6.55 -0.49 3.37
N GLU A 146 5.48 0.22 3.01
CA GLU A 146 5.39 0.94 1.73
C GLU A 146 6.44 2.04 1.58
N LYS A 147 6.97 2.55 2.69
CA LYS A 147 8.04 3.58 2.74
C LYS A 147 9.44 2.97 2.67
N VAL A 148 9.59 1.64 2.75
CA VAL A 148 10.89 0.99 2.65
C VAL A 148 11.43 1.12 1.23
N GLN A 149 12.58 1.77 1.10
CA GLN A 149 13.33 1.93 -0.15
C GLN A 149 14.78 1.51 0.08
N LEU A 150 15.47 1.12 -0.97
CA LEU A 150 16.88 0.74 -0.90
C LEU A 150 17.78 1.85 -0.33
N THR A 151 17.34 3.11 -0.46
CA THR A 151 18.06 4.30 0.01
C THR A 151 17.90 4.58 1.52
N ASN A 152 16.90 4.00 2.17
CA ASN A 152 16.61 4.25 3.59
C ASN A 152 16.61 2.99 4.48
N LEU A 153 17.11 1.87 3.95
CA LEU A 153 17.20 0.57 4.66
C LEU A 153 17.99 0.68 5.98
N GLU A 154 18.99 1.56 6.04
CA GLU A 154 19.90 1.69 7.19
C GLU A 154 19.22 2.27 8.45
N ASN A 155 18.23 3.14 8.27
CA ASN A 155 17.58 3.88 9.36
C ASN A 155 16.13 3.47 9.59
N MET A 156 15.64 2.46 8.88
CA MET A 156 14.24 2.12 8.88
C MET A 156 13.98 0.81 9.64
N HIS A 157 13.47 0.98 10.87
CA HIS A 157 12.92 -0.12 11.66
C HIS A 157 11.42 0.11 11.83
N VAL A 158 10.67 -0.96 11.65
CA VAL A 158 9.24 -0.94 11.94
C VAL A 158 9.07 -0.97 13.45
N SER A 159 8.24 -0.06 13.98
CA SER A 159 7.99 0.02 15.42
C SER A 159 7.44 -1.29 15.98
N THR A 160 8.10 -1.82 16.99
CA THR A 160 7.69 -3.02 17.75
C THR A 160 6.74 -2.68 18.90
N ASP A 161 6.40 -1.39 19.10
CA ASP A 161 5.49 -0.91 20.15
C ASP A 161 4.02 -1.13 19.77
N THR A 162 3.72 -2.33 19.32
CA THR A 162 2.42 -2.80 18.86
C THR A 162 1.89 -3.92 19.77
N LEU A 163 0.66 -4.38 19.50
CA LEU A 163 0.07 -5.55 20.16
C LEU A 163 1.02 -6.75 20.10
N ILE A 164 1.04 -7.56 21.17
CA ILE A 164 1.96 -8.71 21.34
C ILE A 164 1.91 -9.66 20.13
N GLU A 165 0.73 -9.81 19.51
CA GLU A 165 0.50 -10.67 18.36
C GLU A 165 1.23 -10.19 17.10
N PHE A 166 1.45 -8.89 16.95
CA PHE A 166 2.14 -8.30 15.79
C PHE A 166 3.63 -8.10 16.02
N ARG A 167 4.09 -8.16 17.26
CA ARG A 167 5.51 -7.98 17.60
C ARG A 167 6.41 -9.00 16.88
N SER A 168 6.03 -10.28 16.89
CA SER A 168 6.79 -11.33 16.20
C SER A 168 6.92 -11.11 14.69
N ILE A 169 5.88 -10.51 14.07
CA ILE A 169 5.90 -10.17 12.64
C ILE A 169 6.82 -8.98 12.41
N ALA A 170 6.74 -7.95 13.26
CA ALA A 170 7.60 -6.77 13.17
C ALA A 170 9.07 -7.12 13.38
N ASP A 171 9.38 -7.97 14.38
CA ASP A 171 10.73 -8.45 14.65
C ASP A 171 11.28 -9.26 13.47
N SER A 172 10.50 -10.21 12.92
CA SER A 172 10.90 -11.00 11.76
C SER A 172 11.13 -10.13 10.51
N PHE A 173 10.33 -9.06 10.36
CA PHE A 173 10.49 -8.13 9.27
C PHE A 173 11.74 -7.26 9.44
N ASN A 174 12.01 -6.77 10.66
CA ASN A 174 13.23 -6.04 10.98
C ASN A 174 14.48 -6.91 10.77
N ASP A 175 14.46 -8.18 11.21
CA ASP A 175 15.54 -9.14 10.94
C ASP A 175 15.78 -9.33 9.43
N MET A 176 14.72 -9.35 8.64
CA MET A 176 14.84 -9.42 7.17
C MET A 176 15.45 -8.14 6.60
N LEU A 177 15.05 -6.96 7.07
CA LEU A 177 15.63 -5.68 6.67
C LEU A 177 17.13 -5.62 7.01
N ASP A 178 17.53 -6.06 8.20
CA ASP A 178 18.93 -6.10 8.62
C ASP A 178 19.76 -7.04 7.73
N ARG A 179 19.24 -8.22 7.41
CA ARG A 179 19.89 -9.15 6.47
C ARG A 179 20.02 -8.55 5.07
N LEU A 180 19.00 -7.87 4.57
CA LEU A 180 19.04 -7.18 3.30
C LEU A 180 20.06 -6.04 3.31
N HIS A 181 20.09 -5.24 4.39
CA HIS A 181 21.08 -4.19 4.57
C HIS A 181 22.52 -4.73 4.52
N VAL A 182 22.79 -5.80 5.30
CA VAL A 182 24.12 -6.45 5.29
C VAL A 182 24.47 -7.01 3.92
N ALA A 183 23.53 -7.65 3.22
CA ALA A 183 23.76 -8.21 1.90
C ALA A 183 24.07 -7.11 0.85
N PHE A 184 23.31 -6.00 0.88
CA PHE A 184 23.56 -4.86 0.00
C PHE A 184 24.87 -4.13 0.34
N ALA A 185 25.21 -3.99 1.62
CA ALA A 185 26.49 -3.43 2.04
C ALA A 185 27.65 -4.28 1.55
N ALA A 186 27.57 -5.62 1.70
CA ALA A 186 28.58 -6.56 1.19
C ALA A 186 28.69 -6.51 -0.34
N GLN A 187 27.56 -6.46 -1.05
CA GLN A 187 27.55 -6.34 -2.52
C GLN A 187 28.22 -5.04 -2.99
N ARG A 188 27.92 -3.92 -2.31
CA ARG A 188 28.54 -2.62 -2.61
C ARG A 188 30.03 -2.64 -2.35
N GLN A 189 30.46 -3.17 -1.21
CA GLN A 189 31.87 -3.30 -0.86
C GLN A 189 32.60 -4.20 -1.87
N PHE A 190 31.99 -5.33 -2.27
CA PHE A 190 32.54 -6.22 -3.29
C PHE A 190 32.70 -5.49 -4.63
N THR A 191 31.68 -4.76 -5.09
CA THR A 191 31.76 -4.01 -6.37
C THR A 191 32.82 -2.93 -6.29
N GLY A 192 32.89 -2.19 -5.15
CA GLY A 192 33.92 -1.18 -4.91
C GLY A 192 35.33 -1.76 -4.93
N ASN A 193 35.56 -2.85 -4.22
CA ASN A 193 36.85 -3.52 -4.15
C ASN A 193 37.26 -4.12 -5.51
N ALA A 194 36.31 -4.82 -6.18
CA ALA A 194 36.57 -5.41 -7.49
C ALA A 194 37.02 -4.37 -8.52
N ALA A 195 36.38 -3.20 -8.50
CA ALA A 195 36.74 -2.16 -9.45
C ALA A 195 38.07 -1.46 -9.10
N HIS A 196 38.41 -1.31 -7.80
CA HIS A 196 39.77 -0.88 -7.41
C HIS A 196 40.82 -1.86 -7.84
N GLU A 197 40.59 -3.17 -7.63
CA GLU A 197 41.49 -4.25 -8.05
C GLU A 197 41.62 -4.37 -9.58
N MET A 198 40.61 -3.96 -10.35
CA MET A 198 40.67 -3.91 -11.82
C MET A 198 41.38 -2.65 -12.35
N ARG A 199 41.31 -1.52 -11.68
CA ARG A 199 41.95 -0.28 -12.12
C ARG A 199 43.47 -0.41 -12.18
N THR A 200 44.06 -1.05 -11.18
CA THR A 200 45.52 -1.21 -11.08
C THR A 200 46.12 -2.03 -12.24
N PRO A 201 45.62 -3.24 -12.58
CA PRO A 201 46.14 -3.98 -13.72
C PRO A 201 45.88 -3.31 -15.08
N LEU A 202 44.73 -2.58 -15.20
CA LEU A 202 44.45 -1.82 -16.41
C LEU A 202 45.45 -0.67 -16.61
N ALA A 203 45.72 0.08 -15.52
CA ALA A 203 46.74 1.15 -15.57
C ALA A 203 48.13 0.62 -15.92
N LEU A 204 48.49 -0.57 -15.38
CA LEU A 204 49.76 -1.22 -15.70
C LEU A 204 49.81 -1.69 -17.17
N LEU A 205 48.72 -2.20 -17.73
CA LEU A 205 48.62 -2.55 -19.14
C LEU A 205 48.76 -1.31 -20.04
N GLN A 206 48.11 -0.21 -19.72
CA GLN A 206 48.25 1.05 -20.43
C GLN A 206 49.69 1.53 -20.43
N MET A 207 50.33 1.57 -19.24
CA MET A 207 51.72 1.98 -19.10
C MET A 207 52.69 1.08 -19.94
N ARG A 208 52.47 -0.23 -19.98
CA ARG A 208 53.27 -1.14 -20.79
C ARG A 208 53.11 -0.95 -22.30
N LEU A 209 51.87 -0.65 -22.73
CA LEU A 209 51.57 -0.35 -24.14
C LEU A 209 52.20 0.98 -24.57
N ASP A 210 52.16 1.99 -23.70
CA ASP A 210 52.79 3.30 -23.93
C ASP A 210 54.32 3.15 -24.02
N ALA A 211 54.95 2.45 -23.05
CA ALA A 211 56.36 2.16 -23.05
C ALA A 211 56.82 1.37 -24.31
N PHE A 212 56.04 0.36 -24.71
CA PHE A 212 56.34 -0.39 -25.94
C PHE A 212 56.33 0.51 -27.19
N THR A 213 55.36 1.45 -27.26
CA THR A 213 55.24 2.39 -28.39
C THR A 213 56.43 3.37 -28.41
N GLU A 214 56.90 3.83 -27.26
CA GLU A 214 58.04 4.74 -27.13
C GLU A 214 59.37 4.04 -27.45
N GLU A 215 59.55 2.79 -27.01
CA GLU A 215 60.78 2.02 -27.20
C GLU A 215 60.98 1.48 -28.66
N HIS A 216 59.87 1.36 -29.41
CA HIS A 216 59.90 0.75 -30.75
C HIS A 216 59.26 1.66 -31.81
N PRO A 217 59.81 2.83 -32.10
CA PRO A 217 59.25 3.78 -33.06
C PRO A 217 59.24 3.28 -34.50
N ASP A 218 60.13 2.35 -34.87
CA ASP A 218 60.29 1.77 -36.21
C ASP A 218 59.59 0.41 -36.39
N THR A 219 58.59 0.15 -35.59
CA THR A 219 57.79 -1.09 -35.58
C THR A 219 56.94 -1.24 -36.85
N ASP A 220 56.76 -2.50 -37.31
CA ASP A 220 55.88 -2.84 -38.43
C ASP A 220 54.48 -2.24 -38.22
N GLU A 221 53.91 -1.66 -39.29
CA GLU A 221 52.63 -0.96 -39.28
C GLU A 221 51.48 -1.84 -38.68
N ALA A 222 51.53 -3.15 -38.97
CA ALA A 222 50.55 -4.10 -38.41
C ALA A 222 50.63 -4.24 -36.88
N LEU A 223 51.86 -4.24 -36.33
CA LEU A 223 52.06 -4.32 -34.88
C LEU A 223 51.72 -3.00 -34.21
N THR A 224 52.01 -1.87 -34.83
CA THR A 224 51.61 -0.54 -34.35
C THR A 224 50.08 -0.44 -34.28
N GLN A 225 49.35 -0.88 -35.29
CA GLN A 225 47.89 -0.91 -35.29
C GLN A 225 47.34 -1.84 -34.21
N LEU A 226 47.96 -2.97 -33.94
CA LEU A 226 47.57 -3.87 -32.85
C LEU A 226 47.73 -3.19 -31.48
N VAL A 227 48.85 -2.53 -31.23
CA VAL A 227 49.13 -1.82 -29.97
C VAL A 227 48.14 -0.68 -29.76
N ILE A 228 47.83 0.11 -30.79
CA ILE A 228 46.80 1.15 -30.73
C ILE A 228 45.44 0.55 -30.37
N SER A 229 45.06 -0.55 -31.03
CA SER A 229 43.78 -1.23 -30.73
C SER A 229 43.71 -1.75 -29.28
N LEU A 230 44.77 -2.34 -28.76
CA LEU A 230 44.85 -2.81 -27.37
C LEU A 230 44.78 -1.65 -26.38
N ARG A 231 45.44 -0.55 -26.65
CA ARG A 231 45.37 0.68 -25.84
C ARG A 231 43.93 1.20 -25.77
N GLU A 232 43.27 1.33 -26.91
CA GLU A 232 41.86 1.78 -26.95
C GLU A 232 40.94 0.85 -26.18
N GLN A 233 41.12 -0.48 -26.25
CA GLN A 233 40.33 -1.45 -25.48
C GLN A 233 40.60 -1.33 -23.98
N THR A 234 41.87 -1.15 -23.58
CA THR A 234 42.22 -0.97 -22.15
C THR A 234 41.67 0.33 -21.58
N GLU A 235 41.73 1.44 -22.32
CA GLU A 235 41.08 2.72 -21.93
C GLU A 235 39.57 2.56 -21.77
N ARG A 236 38.92 1.87 -22.69
CA ARG A 236 37.49 1.60 -22.64
C ARG A 236 37.12 0.79 -21.39
N LEU A 237 37.87 -0.27 -21.07
CA LEU A 237 37.71 -1.06 -19.86
C LEU A 237 37.89 -0.21 -18.58
N SER A 238 38.96 0.61 -18.56
CA SER A 238 39.22 1.51 -17.43
C SER A 238 38.04 2.49 -17.17
N LYS A 239 37.51 3.11 -18.24
CA LYS A 239 36.33 3.98 -18.16
C LYS A 239 35.11 3.23 -17.66
N THR A 240 34.88 2.00 -18.16
CA THR A 240 33.76 1.16 -17.73
C THR A 240 33.79 0.88 -16.24
N VAL A 241 34.95 0.43 -15.75
CA VAL A 241 35.19 0.14 -14.33
C VAL A 241 34.99 1.39 -13.48
N THR A 242 35.50 2.54 -13.92
CA THR A 242 35.35 3.81 -13.20
C THR A 242 33.89 4.20 -13.07
N ILE A 243 33.09 4.12 -14.15
CA ILE A 243 31.66 4.50 -14.10
C ILE A 243 30.86 3.52 -13.22
N LEU A 244 31.16 2.22 -13.27
CA LEU A 244 30.51 1.24 -12.38
C LEU A 244 30.80 1.53 -10.89
N LEU A 245 32.03 1.96 -10.57
CA LEU A 245 32.40 2.43 -9.23
C LEU A 245 31.62 3.66 -8.81
N GLU A 246 31.54 4.65 -9.71
CA GLU A 246 30.78 5.88 -9.46
C GLU A 246 29.31 5.56 -9.18
N MET A 247 28.69 4.67 -9.96
CA MET A 247 27.31 4.23 -9.71
C MET A 247 27.16 3.52 -8.34
N SER A 248 28.12 2.66 -7.99
CA SER A 248 28.09 1.95 -6.70
C SER A 248 28.29 2.89 -5.50
N SER A 249 29.13 3.92 -5.62
CA SER A 249 29.47 4.85 -4.54
C SER A 249 28.52 6.05 -4.44
N ALA A 250 27.79 6.40 -5.50
CA ALA A 250 26.96 7.59 -5.59
C ALA A 250 25.91 7.67 -4.46
N GLN A 251 25.36 6.53 -4.01
CA GLN A 251 24.36 6.46 -2.97
C GLN A 251 24.84 6.99 -1.60
N HIS A 252 26.16 6.92 -1.33
CA HIS A 252 26.76 7.31 -0.04
C HIS A 252 27.28 8.75 -0.01
N ILE A 253 27.25 9.43 -1.16
CA ILE A 253 27.70 10.80 -1.24
C ILE A 253 26.65 11.71 -0.59
N PRO A 254 27.00 12.53 0.44
CA PRO A 254 26.07 13.47 1.06
C PRO A 254 25.50 14.44 0.02
N ARG A 255 24.25 14.82 0.19
CA ARG A 255 23.54 15.80 -0.64
C ARG A 255 23.15 17.02 0.19
N THR A 256 24.16 17.59 0.82
CA THR A 256 24.03 18.68 1.79
C THR A 256 24.70 19.98 1.35
N ASP A 257 25.21 20.00 0.11
CA ASP A 257 25.90 21.19 -0.42
C ASP A 257 24.86 22.18 -0.97
N HIS A 258 25.08 23.48 -0.77
CA HIS A 258 24.34 24.54 -1.46
C HIS A 258 24.93 24.71 -2.86
N VAL A 259 24.27 24.17 -3.85
CA VAL A 259 24.75 24.16 -5.25
C VAL A 259 24.04 25.23 -6.07
N TRP A 260 24.81 26.16 -6.63
CA TRP A 260 24.34 27.14 -7.59
C TRP A 260 24.47 26.58 -9.00
N LEU A 261 23.34 26.42 -9.71
CA LEU A 261 23.35 25.72 -10.99
C LEU A 261 24.01 26.52 -12.11
N LEU A 262 23.81 27.83 -12.16
CA LEU A 262 24.35 28.64 -13.26
C LEU A 262 25.89 28.66 -13.25
N PRO A 263 26.59 28.92 -12.12
CA PRO A 263 28.05 28.79 -12.04
C PRO A 263 28.57 27.39 -12.35
N MET A 264 27.87 26.33 -11.89
CA MET A 264 28.26 24.95 -12.22
C MET A 264 28.18 24.69 -13.73
N LEU A 265 27.12 25.13 -14.40
CA LEU A 265 27.00 24.98 -15.85
C LEU A 265 28.04 25.78 -16.61
N GLU A 266 28.42 26.96 -16.12
CA GLU A 266 29.52 27.75 -16.68
C GLU A 266 30.85 26.99 -16.65
N GLU A 267 31.17 26.37 -15.51
CA GLU A 267 32.39 25.54 -15.37
C GLU A 267 32.35 24.33 -16.30
N ILE A 268 31.24 23.61 -16.38
CA ILE A 268 31.07 22.47 -17.29
C ILE A 268 31.21 22.87 -18.75
N VAL A 269 30.64 24.00 -19.15
CA VAL A 269 30.77 24.54 -20.51
C VAL A 269 32.21 24.91 -20.81
N ALA A 270 32.92 25.55 -19.87
CA ALA A 270 34.35 25.86 -20.00
C ALA A 270 35.19 24.60 -20.19
N ASP A 271 34.97 23.57 -19.38
CA ASP A 271 35.68 22.30 -19.46
C ASP A 271 35.46 21.54 -20.77
N LEU A 272 34.23 21.62 -21.31
CA LEU A 272 33.84 20.91 -22.54
C LEU A 272 34.05 21.73 -23.82
N THR A 273 34.40 23.01 -23.72
CA THR A 273 34.69 23.87 -24.87
C THR A 273 35.75 23.29 -25.83
N PRO A 274 36.88 22.75 -25.35
CA PRO A 274 37.88 22.15 -26.28
C PRO A 274 37.34 20.96 -27.09
N LEU A 275 36.47 20.13 -26.46
CA LEU A 275 35.82 19.02 -27.14
C LEU A 275 34.79 19.52 -28.16
N ALA A 276 34.03 20.55 -27.81
CA ALA A 276 33.06 21.17 -28.69
C ALA A 276 33.69 21.83 -29.91
N GLU A 277 34.82 22.55 -29.74
CA GLU A 277 35.61 23.14 -30.82
C GLU A 277 36.14 22.03 -31.75
N GLN A 278 36.71 20.96 -31.21
CA GLN A 278 37.17 19.81 -32.00
C GLN A 278 36.05 19.20 -32.84
N LYS A 279 34.80 19.21 -32.33
CA LYS A 279 33.63 18.68 -33.02
C LYS A 279 32.87 19.73 -33.84
N HIS A 280 33.34 20.98 -33.86
CA HIS A 280 32.67 22.11 -34.48
C HIS A 280 31.21 22.32 -33.98
N VAL A 281 31.01 22.22 -32.65
CA VAL A 281 29.75 22.38 -31.99
C VAL A 281 29.78 23.65 -31.12
N THR A 282 28.75 24.49 -31.19
CA THR A 282 28.63 25.66 -30.34
C THR A 282 27.96 25.31 -29.01
N LEU A 283 28.61 25.67 -27.89
CA LEU A 283 28.04 25.56 -26.56
C LEU A 283 27.47 26.89 -26.08
N SER A 284 26.34 26.82 -25.39
CA SER A 284 25.76 28.00 -24.72
C SER A 284 25.00 27.53 -23.45
N PHE A 285 24.92 28.43 -22.46
CA PHE A 285 24.15 28.19 -21.25
C PHE A 285 23.48 29.51 -20.82
N GLY A 286 22.44 29.40 -19.95
CA GLY A 286 21.75 30.54 -19.39
C GLY A 286 20.49 30.16 -18.62
N GLY A 287 19.77 31.13 -18.13
CA GLY A 287 18.53 30.94 -17.39
C GLY A 287 18.55 31.58 -16.02
N ASP A 288 17.77 31.04 -15.11
CA ASP A 288 17.59 31.56 -13.76
C ASP A 288 18.77 31.16 -12.86
N ASP A 289 19.24 32.10 -12.04
CA ASP A 289 20.28 31.81 -11.04
C ASP A 289 19.63 31.19 -9.78
N VAL A 290 19.49 29.88 -9.77
CA VAL A 290 18.85 29.12 -8.70
C VAL A 290 19.86 28.21 -7.99
N SER A 291 19.63 28.00 -6.69
CA SER A 291 20.39 27.06 -5.87
C SER A 291 19.50 26.02 -5.25
N LEU A 292 20.06 24.84 -4.97
CA LEU A 292 19.38 23.75 -4.27
C LEU A 292 20.35 23.04 -3.34
N LEU A 293 19.80 22.33 -2.33
CA LEU A 293 20.55 21.38 -1.49
C LEU A 293 20.75 20.08 -2.28
N ALA A 294 22.00 19.79 -2.62
CA ALA A 294 22.35 18.64 -3.46
C ALA A 294 23.78 18.18 -3.16
N SER A 295 24.29 17.23 -3.94
CA SER A 295 25.71 16.97 -4.00
C SER A 295 26.32 17.67 -5.22
N ASP A 296 27.19 18.63 -4.98
CA ASP A 296 27.91 19.35 -6.03
C ASP A 296 28.62 18.40 -6.99
N ARG A 297 29.37 17.43 -6.45
CA ARG A 297 30.08 16.41 -7.21
C ARG A 297 29.15 15.58 -8.11
N LEU A 298 27.98 15.17 -7.61
CA LEU A 298 27.06 14.34 -8.38
C LEU A 298 26.34 15.14 -9.46
N LEU A 299 25.87 16.36 -9.16
CA LEU A 299 25.21 17.21 -10.14
C LEU A 299 26.18 17.66 -11.25
N SER A 300 27.41 18.02 -10.89
CA SER A 300 28.47 18.32 -11.86
C SER A 300 28.68 17.12 -12.79
N ARG A 301 28.77 15.90 -12.25
CA ARG A 301 28.93 14.69 -13.06
C ARG A 301 27.72 14.41 -13.97
N LEU A 302 26.51 14.67 -13.48
CA LEU A 302 25.26 14.55 -14.24
C LEU A 302 25.30 15.44 -15.47
N PHE A 303 25.46 16.74 -15.26
CA PHE A 303 25.40 17.71 -16.37
C PHE A 303 26.60 17.60 -17.31
N PHE A 304 27.77 17.25 -16.79
CA PHE A 304 28.92 16.92 -17.63
C PHE A 304 28.62 15.76 -18.59
N ASN A 305 28.09 14.63 -18.07
CA ASN A 305 27.75 13.47 -18.90
C ASN A 305 26.69 13.80 -19.96
N LEU A 306 25.65 14.56 -19.59
CA LEU A 306 24.61 14.95 -20.54
C LEU A 306 25.15 15.86 -21.64
N THR A 307 25.96 16.86 -21.28
CA THR A 307 26.56 17.80 -22.21
C THR A 307 27.61 17.14 -23.12
N GLU A 308 28.46 16.30 -22.55
CA GLU A 308 29.44 15.51 -23.33
C GLU A 308 28.73 14.63 -24.38
N ASN A 309 27.63 13.98 -24.02
CA ASN A 309 26.84 13.21 -24.97
C ASN A 309 26.24 14.07 -26.07
N ALA A 310 25.67 15.23 -25.72
CA ALA A 310 25.10 16.16 -26.68
C ALA A 310 26.12 16.72 -27.69
N ILE A 311 27.39 16.86 -27.28
CA ILE A 311 28.49 17.22 -28.17
C ILE A 311 28.88 16.03 -29.06
N LYS A 312 29.08 14.83 -28.47
CA LYS A 312 29.54 13.63 -29.18
C LYS A 312 28.58 13.17 -30.27
N TYR A 313 27.29 13.30 -30.03
CA TYR A 313 26.21 12.88 -30.94
C TYR A 313 25.61 14.03 -31.74
N ASN A 314 26.38 15.13 -31.92
CA ASN A 314 25.97 16.27 -32.72
C ASN A 314 26.60 16.25 -34.13
N HIS A 315 26.07 17.11 -34.99
CA HIS A 315 26.63 17.39 -36.31
C HIS A 315 27.68 18.51 -36.24
N PRO A 316 28.70 18.52 -37.12
CA PRO A 316 29.57 19.68 -37.30
C PRO A 316 28.73 20.91 -37.66
N GLY A 317 28.95 22.04 -36.99
CA GLY A 317 28.16 23.25 -37.11
C GLY A 317 26.88 23.29 -36.27
N GLY A 318 26.62 22.22 -35.47
CA GLY A 318 25.51 22.15 -34.56
C GLY A 318 25.72 22.95 -33.27
N SER A 319 24.72 22.88 -32.38
CA SER A 319 24.73 23.60 -31.11
C SER A 319 24.18 22.77 -29.96
N VAL A 320 24.61 23.11 -28.74
CA VAL A 320 24.09 22.59 -27.47
C VAL A 320 23.78 23.79 -26.58
N LEU A 321 22.56 23.83 -26.07
CA LEU A 321 22.07 24.85 -25.15
C LEU A 321 21.61 24.20 -23.83
N LEU A 322 22.20 24.64 -22.72
CA LEU A 322 21.74 24.35 -21.38
C LEU A 322 20.93 25.54 -20.84
N SER A 323 19.72 25.29 -20.36
CA SER A 323 18.89 26.35 -19.77
C SER A 323 18.33 25.90 -18.43
N VAL A 324 18.43 26.81 -17.44
CA VAL A 324 17.89 26.61 -16.08
C VAL A 324 16.61 27.41 -15.94
N THR A 325 15.58 26.82 -15.38
CA THR A 325 14.34 27.52 -15.01
C THR A 325 13.94 27.11 -13.60
N GLY A 326 13.65 28.10 -12.75
CA GLY A 326 13.17 27.90 -11.38
C GLY A 326 11.74 28.43 -11.28
N ALA A 327 10.77 27.51 -11.06
CA ALA A 327 9.37 27.87 -10.79
C ALA A 327 8.90 27.09 -9.56
N ASP A 328 7.98 26.13 -9.71
CA ASP A 328 7.58 25.21 -8.63
C ASP A 328 8.66 24.16 -8.36
N ASP A 329 9.38 23.74 -9.42
CA ASP A 329 10.56 22.88 -9.40
C ASP A 329 11.70 23.51 -10.20
N ILE A 330 12.92 23.05 -9.95
CA ILE A 330 14.09 23.44 -10.74
C ILE A 330 14.16 22.52 -11.96
N ALA A 331 14.09 23.08 -13.15
CA ALA A 331 14.25 22.33 -14.39
C ALA A 331 15.51 22.78 -15.15
N VAL A 332 16.39 21.84 -15.43
CA VAL A 332 17.51 22.03 -16.35
C VAL A 332 17.18 21.33 -17.67
N THR A 333 17.10 22.14 -18.74
CA THR A 333 16.82 21.63 -20.08
C THR A 333 18.09 21.71 -20.92
N LEU A 334 18.46 20.56 -21.48
CA LEU A 334 19.56 20.44 -22.43
C LEU A 334 18.96 20.19 -23.83
N LYS A 335 19.26 21.09 -24.76
CA LYS A 335 18.80 21.01 -26.15
C LYS A 335 20.01 20.93 -27.06
N ASP A 336 20.07 19.91 -27.90
CA ASP A 336 21.05 19.74 -28.95
C ASP A 336 20.44 19.74 -30.34
N THR A 337 21.26 19.89 -31.37
CA THR A 337 20.91 19.78 -32.78
C THR A 337 21.46 18.50 -33.41
N GLY A 338 21.65 17.44 -32.63
CA GLY A 338 22.26 16.19 -33.03
C GLY A 338 21.35 15.24 -33.81
N PHE A 339 21.74 13.97 -33.84
CA PHE A 339 21.09 12.94 -34.66
C PHE A 339 19.70 12.53 -34.16
N GLY A 340 19.31 12.92 -32.96
CA GLY A 340 18.05 12.54 -32.33
C GLY A 340 18.05 11.12 -31.77
N ILE A 341 16.93 10.79 -31.10
CA ILE A 341 16.67 9.51 -30.44
C ILE A 341 15.28 9.05 -30.89
N PRO A 342 15.11 7.82 -31.41
CA PRO A 342 13.81 7.26 -31.72
C PRO A 342 12.89 7.25 -30.51
N GLU A 343 11.60 7.43 -30.73
CA GLU A 343 10.63 7.53 -29.62
C GLU A 343 10.53 6.25 -28.79
N GLU A 344 10.69 5.09 -29.44
CA GLU A 344 10.74 3.77 -28.82
C GLU A 344 11.88 3.58 -27.83
N ASP A 345 12.94 4.40 -27.93
CA ASP A 345 14.14 4.30 -27.11
C ASP A 345 14.22 5.30 -25.96
N TRP A 346 13.26 6.25 -25.85
CA TRP A 346 13.32 7.36 -24.90
C TRP A 346 13.45 6.91 -23.42
N GLU A 347 12.85 5.79 -23.06
CA GLU A 347 12.96 5.23 -21.72
C GLU A 347 14.19 4.33 -21.59
N THR A 348 14.54 3.64 -22.68
CA THR A 348 15.58 2.60 -22.69
C THR A 348 16.99 3.18 -22.68
N ILE A 349 17.20 4.41 -23.20
CA ILE A 349 18.53 5.06 -23.24
C ILE A 349 19.16 5.29 -21.86
N PHE A 350 18.36 5.26 -20.78
CA PHE A 350 18.83 5.38 -19.40
C PHE A 350 19.19 4.03 -18.76
N GLN A 351 19.02 2.92 -19.48
CA GLN A 351 19.43 1.60 -18.99
C GLN A 351 20.95 1.40 -19.16
N PRO A 352 21.62 0.72 -18.21
CA PRO A 352 23.03 0.41 -18.33
C PRO A 352 23.33 -0.40 -19.60
N PHE A 353 24.42 -0.05 -20.27
CA PHE A 353 24.93 -0.68 -21.51
C PHE A 353 24.03 -0.53 -22.75
N TYR A 354 22.92 0.22 -22.64
CA TYR A 354 22.06 0.48 -23.78
C TYR A 354 22.69 1.46 -24.78
N ARG A 355 22.50 1.20 -26.09
CA ARG A 355 23.06 1.99 -27.21
C ARG A 355 22.14 1.87 -28.41
N LEU A 356 21.81 3.00 -29.06
CA LEU A 356 20.92 3.07 -30.23
C LEU A 356 21.48 2.31 -31.46
N ASP A 357 22.78 2.39 -31.71
CA ASP A 357 23.44 1.78 -32.87
C ASP A 357 24.78 1.18 -32.47
N SER A 358 24.94 -0.14 -32.61
CA SER A 358 26.17 -0.85 -32.28
C SER A 358 27.33 -0.57 -33.29
N SER A 359 27.02 -0.07 -34.49
CA SER A 359 27.99 0.15 -35.56
C SER A 359 28.60 1.57 -35.53
N ARG A 360 27.79 2.62 -35.47
CA ARG A 360 28.24 4.02 -35.39
C ARG A 360 28.88 4.35 -34.03
N SER A 361 28.34 3.81 -32.98
CA SER A 361 28.79 4.09 -31.62
C SER A 361 30.11 3.37 -31.25
N ARG A 362 30.55 2.35 -32.02
CA ARG A 362 31.90 1.74 -31.86
C ARG A 362 33.03 2.74 -32.22
N GLN A 363 32.81 3.58 -33.22
CA GLN A 363 33.78 4.61 -33.61
C GLN A 363 33.85 5.80 -32.65
N GLN A 364 32.76 6.05 -31.88
CA GLN A 364 32.66 7.17 -30.92
C GLN A 364 32.97 6.79 -29.47
N GLY A 365 33.36 5.52 -29.19
CA GLY A 365 33.99 5.11 -27.93
C GLY A 365 33.08 5.02 -26.67
N GLY A 366 31.76 5.18 -26.78
CA GLY A 366 30.85 5.16 -25.62
C GLY A 366 30.53 3.73 -25.12
N VAL A 367 30.48 3.52 -23.81
CA VAL A 367 30.17 2.24 -23.15
C VAL A 367 28.67 2.06 -22.89
N GLY A 368 27.84 3.11 -23.05
CA GLY A 368 26.43 3.08 -22.72
C GLY A 368 26.12 3.19 -21.22
N LEU A 369 27.05 3.75 -20.43
CA LEU A 369 26.87 3.91 -18.97
C LEU A 369 26.65 5.37 -18.55
N GLY A 370 26.97 6.37 -19.38
CA GLY A 370 26.87 7.78 -19.00
C GLY A 370 25.45 8.24 -18.72
N LEU A 371 24.47 7.88 -19.59
CA LEU A 371 23.06 8.21 -19.37
C LEU A 371 22.44 7.40 -18.23
N ALA A 372 22.89 6.15 -18.03
CA ALA A 372 22.48 5.34 -16.90
C ALA A 372 22.92 5.96 -15.56
N LEU A 373 24.19 6.41 -15.48
CA LEU A 373 24.71 7.15 -14.33
C LEU A 373 23.91 8.46 -14.12
N ALA A 374 23.61 9.20 -15.20
CA ALA A 374 22.79 10.40 -15.12
C ALA A 374 21.40 10.10 -14.53
N GLY A 375 20.73 9.06 -15.00
CA GLY A 375 19.45 8.62 -14.46
C GLY A 375 19.50 8.23 -12.97
N GLU A 376 20.58 7.55 -12.56
CA GLU A 376 20.77 7.18 -11.15
C GLU A 376 21.02 8.42 -10.26
N ILE A 377 21.86 9.35 -10.70
CA ILE A 377 22.11 10.60 -9.96
C ILE A 377 20.81 11.40 -9.76
N VAL A 378 20.00 11.51 -10.82
CA VAL A 378 18.72 12.23 -10.74
C VAL A 378 17.76 11.56 -9.75
N LYS A 379 17.65 10.23 -9.76
CA LYS A 379 16.86 9.48 -8.77
C LYS A 379 17.35 9.71 -7.33
N LEU A 380 18.66 9.74 -7.11
CA LEU A 380 19.26 10.01 -5.80
C LEU A 380 18.91 11.41 -5.26
N HIS A 381 18.60 12.35 -6.15
CA HIS A 381 18.14 13.70 -5.81
C HIS A 381 16.61 13.85 -5.83
N ASN A 382 15.86 12.73 -5.84
CA ASN A 382 14.39 12.69 -5.93
C ASN A 382 13.83 13.44 -7.15
N GLY A 383 14.64 13.55 -8.21
CA GLY A 383 14.28 14.23 -9.45
C GLY A 383 13.76 13.27 -10.53
N THR A 384 13.53 13.84 -11.70
CA THR A 384 13.17 13.09 -12.91
C THR A 384 14.00 13.56 -14.11
N ILE A 385 14.38 12.62 -14.99
CA ILE A 385 15.02 12.91 -16.28
C ILE A 385 14.18 12.28 -17.39
N ARG A 386 13.96 13.03 -18.46
CA ARG A 386 13.19 12.53 -19.60
C ARG A 386 13.56 13.22 -20.91
N VAL A 387 13.34 12.54 -22.02
CA VAL A 387 13.32 13.13 -23.35
C VAL A 387 12.00 13.86 -23.52
N VAL A 388 12.04 15.16 -23.79
CA VAL A 388 10.85 15.98 -24.01
C VAL A 388 10.46 16.00 -25.49
N LYS A 389 11.47 16.06 -26.35
CA LYS A 389 11.32 16.08 -27.81
C LYS A 389 12.60 15.53 -28.44
N SER A 390 12.46 14.71 -29.46
CA SER A 390 13.59 14.28 -30.27
C SER A 390 13.16 14.03 -31.70
N SER A 391 14.04 14.34 -32.64
CA SER A 391 13.87 14.11 -34.07
C SER A 391 15.25 14.15 -34.75
N SER A 392 15.31 13.94 -36.06
CA SER A 392 16.54 14.12 -36.84
C SER A 392 17.16 15.52 -36.79
N ALA A 393 16.46 16.50 -36.19
CA ALA A 393 16.91 17.87 -35.99
C ALA A 393 17.47 18.12 -34.57
N GLY A 394 17.58 17.09 -33.74
CA GLY A 394 18.15 17.17 -32.40
C GLY A 394 17.26 16.62 -31.30
N THR A 395 17.78 16.65 -30.07
CA THR A 395 17.12 16.16 -28.86
C THR A 395 16.95 17.28 -27.82
N THR A 396 15.89 17.20 -27.03
CA THR A 396 15.67 18.00 -25.84
C THR A 396 15.46 17.07 -24.65
N LEU A 397 16.45 17.07 -23.74
CA LEU A 397 16.37 16.39 -22.44
C LEU A 397 15.97 17.39 -21.37
N ARG A 398 15.18 16.97 -20.41
CA ARG A 398 14.84 17.76 -19.23
C ARG A 398 15.12 16.97 -17.96
N VAL A 399 15.88 17.56 -17.06
CA VAL A 399 16.09 17.15 -15.69
C VAL A 399 15.25 18.03 -14.80
N THR A 400 14.42 17.46 -13.95
CA THR A 400 13.65 18.20 -12.95
C THR A 400 14.11 17.77 -11.57
N LEU A 401 14.47 18.73 -10.73
CA LEU A 401 14.93 18.53 -9.36
C LEU A 401 13.99 19.29 -8.41
N PRO A 402 13.58 18.70 -7.28
CA PRO A 402 12.73 19.39 -6.32
C PRO A 402 13.51 20.51 -5.66
N PHE A 403 12.85 21.63 -5.36
CA PHE A 403 13.37 22.56 -4.38
C PHE A 403 13.43 21.79 -3.04
N SER A 404 14.63 21.49 -2.56
CA SER A 404 14.78 20.93 -1.22
C SER A 404 14.37 21.98 -0.21
N SER A 405 13.25 21.73 0.47
CA SER A 405 12.83 22.48 1.65
C SER A 405 13.66 22.08 2.87
#